data_26a26bbf91c0c0858f73758ee00e96d3
#
_entry.id   26a26bbf91c0c0858f73758ee00e96d3
#
_cell.length_a   1.000
_cell.length_b   1.000
_cell.length_c   1.000
_cell.angle_alpha   90.00
_cell.angle_beta   90.00
_cell.angle_gamma   90.00
#
_symmetry.space_group_name_H-M   'P 1'
#
loop_
_entity.id
_entity.type
_entity.pdbx_description
1 polymer ?
#
loop_
_entity_poly.entity_id
_entity_poly.type
_entity_poly.pdbx_seq_one_letter_code
_entity_poly.pdbx_strand_id
1 'polypeptide(L)'
;DLRQKAKSLKDFQQQKFGLFIHWGLYAIPAGIWNGQKMEDLGSPSVAEWIQLVAKIPRSTYAKLADQFSPQSFDADKIVKMAKDAGMKYLVVTSKHHDGFALYGSAVSSFNSKQATPFKRDIIQELYDACLRHKLDFGIYYSQNIDWRDGSDGQYAVTKAQHDLVHAKTDAFGVNLWDPSENSFASYLNEKAIPQVK
;
A
#
# COMPACT_ATOMS: atom_id res chain seq x y z
N ASP A 1 -23.67 9.52 11.68
CA ASP A 1 -24.67 9.04 12.63
C ASP A 1 -24.09 7.83 13.39
N LEU A 2 -24.09 7.89 14.74
CA LEU A 2 -23.55 6.84 15.62
C LEU A 2 -24.27 5.49 15.45
N ARG A 3 -25.56 5.53 15.15
CA ARG A 3 -26.36 4.32 14.91
C ARG A 3 -25.92 3.61 13.62
N GLN A 4 -25.63 4.37 12.58
CA GLN A 4 -25.14 3.83 11.33
C GLN A 4 -23.75 3.20 11.51
N LYS A 5 -22.86 3.87 12.26
CA LYS A 5 -21.53 3.31 12.58
C LYS A 5 -21.64 2.01 13.39
N ALA A 6 -22.51 1.98 14.41
CA ALA A 6 -22.72 0.78 15.23
C ALA A 6 -23.27 -0.38 14.39
N LYS A 7 -24.20 -0.10 13.47
CA LYS A 7 -24.72 -1.12 12.55
C LYS A 7 -23.62 -1.65 11.62
N SER A 8 -22.88 -0.77 10.96
CA SER A 8 -21.79 -1.17 10.07
C SER A 8 -20.71 -2.00 10.76
N LEU A 9 -20.37 -1.64 12.02
CA LEU A 9 -19.42 -2.40 12.81
C LEU A 9 -19.95 -3.81 13.13
N LYS A 10 -21.22 -3.91 13.51
CA LYS A 10 -21.87 -5.20 13.80
C LYS A 10 -21.93 -6.07 12.53
N ASP A 11 -22.30 -5.49 11.41
CA ASP A 11 -22.37 -6.18 10.11
C ASP A 11 -20.97 -6.72 9.73
N PHE A 12 -19.91 -5.89 9.86
CA PHE A 12 -18.54 -6.32 9.62
C PHE A 12 -18.09 -7.46 10.55
N GLN A 13 -18.40 -7.36 11.85
CA GLN A 13 -18.08 -8.41 12.83
C GLN A 13 -18.75 -9.76 12.50
N GLN A 14 -19.91 -9.74 11.85
CA GLN A 14 -20.63 -10.94 11.44
C GLN A 14 -20.04 -11.59 10.19
N GLN A 15 -19.30 -10.85 9.37
CA GLN A 15 -18.69 -11.38 8.14
C GLN A 15 -17.58 -12.39 8.43
N LYS A 16 -16.78 -12.20 9.47
CA LYS A 16 -15.75 -13.09 10.05
C LYS A 16 -14.66 -13.59 9.12
N PHE A 17 -14.94 -13.83 7.84
CA PHE A 17 -14.02 -14.43 6.88
C PHE A 17 -13.95 -13.63 5.60
N GLY A 18 -12.76 -13.18 5.23
CA GLY A 18 -12.50 -12.38 4.05
C GLY A 18 -11.11 -12.62 3.48
N LEU A 19 -10.87 -12.10 2.29
CA LEU A 19 -9.58 -12.10 1.62
C LEU A 19 -8.89 -10.76 1.84
N PHE A 20 -7.63 -10.77 2.28
CA PHE A 20 -6.79 -9.59 2.27
C PHE A 20 -5.60 -9.80 1.32
N ILE A 21 -5.50 -8.95 0.29
CA ILE A 21 -4.44 -9.01 -0.72
C ILE A 21 -3.44 -7.89 -0.45
N HIS A 22 -2.18 -8.26 -0.18
CA HIS A 22 -1.04 -7.36 -0.21
C HIS A 22 -0.36 -7.49 -1.58
N TRP A 23 -0.42 -6.43 -2.38
CA TRP A 23 0.16 -6.45 -3.73
C TRP A 23 0.66 -5.06 -4.13
N GLY A 24 1.81 -5.04 -4.81
CA GLY A 24 2.47 -3.82 -5.26
C GLY A 24 3.80 -4.16 -5.94
N LEU A 25 4.64 -3.15 -6.13
CA LEU A 25 5.97 -3.35 -6.76
C LEU A 25 6.85 -4.32 -5.96
N TYR A 26 6.67 -4.40 -4.65
CA TYR A 26 7.41 -5.31 -3.77
C TYR A 26 7.18 -6.80 -4.09
N ALA A 27 6.13 -7.14 -4.85
CA ALA A 27 5.93 -8.51 -5.32
C ALA A 27 6.95 -8.93 -6.39
N ILE A 28 7.61 -7.99 -7.06
CA ILE A 28 8.62 -8.25 -8.10
C ILE A 28 9.89 -8.84 -7.47
N PRO A 29 10.54 -8.19 -6.50
CA PRO A 29 11.69 -8.78 -5.80
C PRO A 29 11.30 -9.95 -4.89
N ALA A 30 10.02 -10.08 -4.51
CA ALA A 30 9.49 -11.22 -3.75
C ALA A 30 10.33 -11.59 -2.51
N GLY A 31 10.78 -10.59 -1.77
CA GLY A 31 11.58 -10.78 -0.55
C GLY A 31 13.07 -11.02 -0.77
N ILE A 32 13.58 -10.85 -1.99
CA ILE A 32 15.02 -10.98 -2.29
C ILE A 32 15.52 -9.69 -2.94
N TRP A 33 16.60 -9.11 -2.40
CA TRP A 33 17.24 -7.93 -2.97
C TRP A 33 18.75 -8.14 -3.10
N ASN A 34 19.29 -7.95 -4.31
CA ASN A 34 20.71 -8.19 -4.62
C ASN A 34 21.23 -9.56 -4.13
N GLY A 35 20.38 -10.59 -4.25
CA GLY A 35 20.73 -11.95 -3.84
C GLY A 35 20.61 -12.22 -2.34
N GLN A 36 20.25 -11.23 -1.52
CA GLN A 36 20.02 -11.37 -0.08
C GLN A 36 18.53 -11.50 0.23
N LYS A 37 18.17 -12.40 1.13
CA LYS A 37 16.79 -12.56 1.58
C LYS A 37 16.45 -11.53 2.66
N MET A 38 15.17 -11.16 2.74
CA MET A 38 14.66 -10.22 3.75
C MET A 38 15.00 -10.65 5.19
N GLU A 39 14.90 -11.95 5.49
CA GLU A 39 15.22 -12.51 6.81
C GLU A 39 16.68 -12.29 7.23
N ASP A 40 17.60 -12.19 6.26
CA ASP A 40 19.02 -11.92 6.50
C ASP A 40 19.33 -10.41 6.58
N LEU A 41 18.43 -9.57 6.05
CA LEU A 41 18.62 -8.11 5.99
C LEU A 41 18.09 -7.40 7.24
N GLY A 42 17.03 -7.92 7.87
CA GLY A 42 16.46 -7.32 9.06
C GLY A 42 14.97 -7.59 9.25
N SER A 43 14.32 -6.77 10.06
CA SER A 43 12.92 -6.90 10.43
C SER A 43 12.15 -5.61 10.07
N PRO A 44 10.88 -5.73 9.63
CA PRO A 44 10.11 -6.98 9.42
C PRO A 44 10.52 -7.73 8.15
N SER A 45 10.48 -9.07 8.19
CA SER A 45 10.90 -9.95 7.09
C SER A 45 9.74 -10.22 6.12
N VAL A 46 9.01 -9.19 5.71
CA VAL A 46 7.88 -9.28 4.79
C VAL A 46 8.12 -8.44 3.55
N ALA A 47 7.74 -8.94 2.38
CA ALA A 47 8.14 -8.39 1.09
C ALA A 47 7.73 -6.92 0.89
N GLU A 48 6.60 -6.48 1.42
CA GLU A 48 6.12 -5.10 1.33
C GLU A 48 6.99 -4.10 2.10
N TRP A 49 7.90 -4.56 2.96
CA TRP A 49 8.87 -3.73 3.67
C TRP A 49 10.27 -3.75 3.07
N ILE A 50 10.45 -4.41 1.91
CA ILE A 50 11.77 -4.61 1.29
C ILE A 50 12.50 -3.28 1.00
N GLN A 51 11.78 -2.22 0.63
CA GLN A 51 12.39 -0.93 0.37
C GLN A 51 13.07 -0.35 1.61
N LEU A 52 12.45 -0.48 2.80
CA LEU A 52 13.02 -0.03 4.06
C LEU A 52 14.16 -0.93 4.51
N VAL A 53 13.92 -2.24 4.58
CA VAL A 53 14.88 -3.18 5.17
C VAL A 53 16.17 -3.27 4.35
N ALA A 54 16.06 -3.26 3.03
CA ALA A 54 17.20 -3.23 2.12
C ALA A 54 17.71 -1.81 1.83
N LYS A 55 17.10 -0.76 2.44
CA LYS A 55 17.46 0.66 2.26
C LYS A 55 17.56 1.06 0.79
N ILE A 56 16.55 0.68 0.01
CA ILE A 56 16.54 0.90 -1.44
C ILE A 56 16.19 2.36 -1.73
N PRO A 57 17.05 3.12 -2.43
CA PRO A 57 16.75 4.50 -2.82
C PRO A 57 15.48 4.60 -3.67
N ARG A 58 14.70 5.68 -3.49
CA ARG A 58 13.43 5.92 -4.18
C ARG A 58 13.55 5.79 -5.70
N SER A 59 14.62 6.35 -6.27
CA SER A 59 14.88 6.29 -7.71
C SER A 59 15.18 4.87 -8.21
N THR A 60 15.83 4.05 -7.40
CA THR A 60 16.11 2.64 -7.72
C THR A 60 14.85 1.80 -7.58
N TYR A 61 14.10 1.98 -6.50
CA TYR A 61 12.85 1.25 -6.29
C TYR A 61 11.81 1.57 -7.37
N ALA A 62 11.73 2.82 -7.79
CA ALA A 62 10.79 3.26 -8.83
C ALA A 62 10.96 2.51 -10.16
N LYS A 63 12.17 2.03 -10.49
CA LYS A 63 12.43 1.24 -11.71
C LYS A 63 11.73 -0.12 -11.73
N LEU A 64 11.27 -0.61 -10.58
CA LEU A 64 10.43 -1.82 -10.53
C LEU A 64 9.11 -1.63 -11.28
N ALA A 65 8.62 -0.39 -11.39
CA ALA A 65 7.42 -0.09 -12.16
C ALA A 65 7.54 -0.50 -13.64
N ASP A 66 8.73 -0.42 -14.22
CA ASP A 66 8.99 -0.84 -15.61
C ASP A 66 8.79 -2.36 -15.82
N GLN A 67 8.89 -3.13 -14.75
CA GLN A 67 8.72 -4.59 -14.75
C GLN A 67 7.32 -5.01 -14.31
N PHE A 68 6.48 -4.09 -13.81
CA PHE A 68 5.16 -4.43 -13.31
C PHE A 68 4.18 -4.63 -14.47
N SER A 69 4.07 -5.87 -14.92
CA SER A 69 3.22 -6.27 -16.04
C SER A 69 2.52 -7.62 -15.78
N PRO A 70 1.59 -7.67 -14.81
CA PRO A 70 0.91 -8.91 -14.42
C PRO A 70 -0.17 -9.31 -15.44
N GLN A 71 0.22 -9.84 -16.58
CA GLN A 71 -0.67 -10.16 -17.70
C GLN A 71 -1.75 -11.21 -17.34
N SER A 72 -1.49 -12.06 -16.35
CA SER A 72 -2.44 -13.08 -15.88
C SER A 72 -3.43 -12.56 -14.83
N PHE A 73 -3.37 -11.26 -14.50
CA PHE A 73 -4.31 -10.68 -13.54
C PHE A 73 -5.73 -10.68 -14.09
N ASP A 74 -6.62 -11.33 -13.35
CA ASP A 74 -8.04 -11.47 -13.64
C ASP A 74 -8.83 -11.25 -12.34
N ALA A 75 -9.39 -10.04 -12.21
CA ALA A 75 -10.13 -9.64 -11.01
C ALA A 75 -11.38 -10.50 -10.77
N ASP A 76 -12.09 -10.85 -11.85
CA ASP A 76 -13.32 -11.64 -11.76
C ASP A 76 -13.02 -13.05 -11.23
N LYS A 77 -11.96 -13.66 -11.72
CA LYS A 77 -11.50 -14.98 -11.29
C LYS A 77 -11.07 -14.99 -9.82
N ILE A 78 -10.35 -13.95 -9.37
CA ILE A 78 -9.92 -13.81 -7.97
C ILE A 78 -11.14 -13.67 -7.05
N VAL A 79 -12.05 -12.76 -7.39
CA VAL A 79 -13.24 -12.50 -6.58
C VAL A 79 -14.18 -13.71 -6.55
N LYS A 80 -14.37 -14.38 -7.69
CA LYS A 80 -15.15 -15.61 -7.76
C LYS A 80 -14.55 -16.70 -6.86
N MET A 81 -13.25 -16.90 -6.90
CA MET A 81 -12.55 -17.86 -6.04
C MET A 81 -12.77 -17.55 -4.55
N ALA A 82 -12.66 -16.27 -4.14
CA ALA A 82 -12.92 -15.86 -2.77
C ALA A 82 -14.38 -16.15 -2.37
N LYS A 83 -15.33 -15.85 -3.26
CA LYS A 83 -16.75 -16.12 -3.04
C LYS A 83 -17.04 -17.62 -2.89
N ASP A 84 -16.50 -18.44 -3.78
CA ASP A 84 -16.66 -19.89 -3.75
C ASP A 84 -16.06 -20.52 -2.48
N ALA A 85 -14.97 -19.92 -1.95
CA ALA A 85 -14.39 -20.29 -0.66
C ALA A 85 -15.22 -19.83 0.57
N GLY A 86 -16.34 -19.14 0.36
CA GLY A 86 -17.23 -18.68 1.43
C GLY A 86 -16.84 -17.35 2.07
N MET A 87 -15.86 -16.62 1.52
CA MET A 87 -15.46 -15.28 1.99
C MET A 87 -16.58 -14.28 1.76
N LYS A 88 -16.65 -13.26 2.61
CA LYS A 88 -17.70 -12.25 2.62
C LYS A 88 -17.22 -10.88 2.15
N TYR A 89 -15.93 -10.64 2.21
CA TYR A 89 -15.32 -9.38 1.77
C TYR A 89 -13.92 -9.61 1.21
N LEU A 90 -13.46 -8.65 0.41
CA LEU A 90 -12.10 -8.56 -0.09
C LEU A 90 -11.52 -7.19 0.29
N VAL A 91 -10.32 -7.17 0.84
CA VAL A 91 -9.52 -5.97 1.07
C VAL A 91 -8.25 -6.07 0.24
N VAL A 92 -7.82 -4.98 -0.37
CA VAL A 92 -6.57 -4.91 -1.11
C VAL A 92 -5.76 -3.68 -0.73
N THR A 93 -4.43 -3.78 -0.73
CA THR A 93 -3.56 -2.62 -0.57
C THR A 93 -3.65 -1.72 -1.81
N SER A 94 -4.43 -0.63 -1.70
CA SER A 94 -4.55 0.34 -2.80
C SER A 94 -3.27 1.15 -3.00
N LYS A 95 -2.60 1.51 -1.91
CA LYS A 95 -1.26 2.10 -1.83
C LYS A 95 -0.59 1.64 -0.55
N HIS A 96 0.60 1.06 -0.65
CA HIS A 96 1.41 0.67 0.50
C HIS A 96 2.46 1.75 0.84
N HIS A 97 3.39 1.45 1.73
CA HIS A 97 4.41 2.39 2.23
C HIS A 97 5.36 2.90 1.14
N ASP A 98 5.52 2.16 0.05
CA ASP A 98 6.37 2.53 -1.09
C ASP A 98 5.80 3.68 -1.95
N GLY A 99 4.57 4.10 -1.67
CA GLY A 99 3.90 5.18 -2.39
C GLY A 99 3.33 4.78 -3.76
N PHE A 100 3.47 3.52 -4.18
CA PHE A 100 2.92 3.04 -5.44
C PHE A 100 1.43 2.74 -5.32
N ALA A 101 0.63 3.37 -6.18
CA ALA A 101 -0.83 3.17 -6.20
C ALA A 101 -1.25 2.14 -7.25
N LEU A 102 -2.11 1.20 -6.88
CA LEU A 102 -2.70 0.21 -7.79
C LEU A 102 -3.90 0.76 -8.59
N TYR A 103 -4.13 2.07 -8.54
CA TYR A 103 -5.21 2.79 -9.25
C TYR A 103 -4.69 4.07 -9.90
N GLY A 104 -5.48 4.64 -10.82
CA GLY A 104 -5.14 5.92 -11.44
C GLY A 104 -5.32 7.08 -10.46
N SER A 105 -4.23 7.73 -10.08
CA SER A 105 -4.23 8.88 -9.17
C SER A 105 -4.08 10.19 -9.95
N ALA A 106 -4.90 11.18 -9.60
CA ALA A 106 -4.81 12.53 -10.19
C ALA A 106 -3.61 13.33 -9.67
N VAL A 107 -3.08 12.95 -8.50
CA VAL A 107 -2.01 13.71 -7.81
C VAL A 107 -0.67 12.96 -7.72
N SER A 108 -0.60 11.76 -8.29
CA SER A 108 0.65 11.00 -8.37
C SER A 108 0.68 10.16 -9.64
N SER A 109 1.69 10.34 -10.47
CA SER A 109 1.91 9.49 -11.65
C SER A 109 2.53 8.12 -11.29
N PHE A 110 2.97 7.93 -10.05
CA PHE A 110 3.54 6.66 -9.58
C PHE A 110 2.44 5.65 -9.25
N ASN A 111 1.81 5.15 -10.31
CA ASN A 111 0.68 4.25 -10.21
C ASN A 111 0.63 3.23 -11.35
N SER A 112 -0.21 2.20 -11.21
CA SER A 112 -0.33 1.08 -12.16
C SER A 112 -0.74 1.51 -13.57
N LYS A 113 -1.47 2.60 -13.73
CA LYS A 113 -1.93 3.09 -15.04
C LYS A 113 -0.89 3.91 -15.79
N GLN A 114 -0.10 4.72 -15.07
CA GLN A 114 0.80 5.70 -15.68
C GLN A 114 2.26 5.25 -15.67
N ALA A 115 2.72 4.64 -14.58
CA ALA A 115 4.13 4.29 -14.38
C ALA A 115 4.52 2.91 -14.92
N THR A 116 3.56 2.08 -15.33
CA THR A 116 3.84 0.69 -15.69
C THR A 116 3.44 0.35 -17.12
N PRO A 117 4.03 -0.68 -17.74
CA PRO A 117 3.57 -1.20 -19.02
C PRO A 117 2.19 -1.87 -18.95
N PHE A 118 1.72 -2.22 -17.76
CA PHE A 118 0.41 -2.85 -17.52
C PHE A 118 -0.77 -1.93 -17.81
N LYS A 119 -0.69 -0.64 -17.44
CA LYS A 119 -1.63 0.46 -17.76
C LYS A 119 -3.09 0.20 -17.36
N ARG A 120 -3.34 -0.62 -16.34
CA ARG A 120 -4.70 -0.94 -15.86
C ARG A 120 -4.91 -0.44 -14.44
N ASP A 121 -6.18 -0.21 -14.09
CA ASP A 121 -6.63 0.18 -12.76
C ASP A 121 -7.09 -1.06 -11.99
N ILE A 122 -6.18 -1.62 -11.20
CA ILE A 122 -6.42 -2.88 -10.47
C ILE A 122 -7.52 -2.71 -9.43
N ILE A 123 -7.56 -1.55 -8.77
CA ILE A 123 -8.57 -1.27 -7.73
C ILE A 123 -9.96 -1.19 -8.34
N GLN A 124 -10.12 -0.48 -9.45
CA GLN A 124 -11.39 -0.39 -10.14
C GLN A 124 -11.87 -1.76 -10.62
N GLU A 125 -10.98 -2.56 -11.21
CA GLU A 125 -11.35 -3.89 -11.70
C GLU A 125 -11.77 -4.85 -10.58
N LEU A 126 -11.08 -4.84 -9.44
CA LEU A 126 -11.46 -5.62 -8.27
C LEU A 126 -12.78 -5.16 -7.66
N TYR A 127 -12.99 -3.84 -7.58
CA TYR A 127 -14.26 -3.27 -7.12
C TYR A 127 -15.42 -3.72 -7.99
N ASP A 128 -15.29 -3.60 -9.32
CA ASP A 128 -16.35 -4.00 -10.26
C ASP A 128 -16.63 -5.50 -10.19
N ALA A 129 -15.60 -6.32 -10.02
CA ALA A 129 -15.75 -7.76 -9.82
C ALA A 129 -16.47 -8.07 -8.49
N CYS A 130 -16.12 -7.37 -7.40
CA CYS A 130 -16.81 -7.53 -6.12
C CYS A 130 -18.30 -7.17 -6.23
N LEU A 131 -18.65 -6.12 -6.95
CA LEU A 131 -20.06 -5.77 -7.21
C LEU A 131 -20.80 -6.90 -7.95
N ARG A 132 -20.20 -7.44 -9.03
CA ARG A 132 -20.81 -8.55 -9.81
C ARG A 132 -21.04 -9.80 -8.95
N HIS A 133 -20.09 -10.15 -8.11
CA HIS A 133 -20.14 -11.34 -7.26
C HIS A 133 -20.79 -11.12 -5.89
N LYS A 134 -21.27 -9.90 -5.60
CA LYS A 134 -21.88 -9.54 -4.30
C LYS A 134 -20.95 -9.86 -3.12
N LEU A 135 -19.71 -9.45 -3.23
CA LEU A 135 -18.69 -9.49 -2.20
C LEU A 135 -18.45 -8.05 -1.73
N ASP A 136 -18.34 -7.83 -0.43
CA ASP A 136 -18.00 -6.50 0.07
C ASP A 136 -16.54 -6.16 -0.28
N PHE A 137 -16.29 -4.90 -0.65
CA PHE A 137 -14.97 -4.44 -1.06
C PHE A 137 -14.42 -3.39 -0.10
N GLY A 138 -13.18 -3.55 0.28
CA GLY A 138 -12.43 -2.61 1.10
C GLY A 138 -11.04 -2.35 0.54
N ILE A 139 -10.48 -1.22 0.93
CA ILE A 139 -9.10 -0.85 0.57
C ILE A 139 -8.28 -0.59 1.82
N TYR A 140 -7.02 -1.00 1.79
CA TYR A 140 -5.99 -0.51 2.69
C TYR A 140 -5.23 0.62 2.00
N TYR A 141 -5.06 1.72 2.70
CA TYR A 141 -4.26 2.86 2.25
C TYR A 141 -3.24 3.23 3.32
N SER A 142 -1.96 3.19 2.99
CA SER A 142 -0.91 3.65 3.89
C SER A 142 -0.91 5.16 4.00
N GLN A 143 -1.45 5.68 5.09
CA GLN A 143 -1.62 7.11 5.29
C GLN A 143 -0.39 7.77 5.93
N ASN A 144 0.13 7.18 7.01
CA ASN A 144 1.19 7.80 7.81
C ASN A 144 2.60 7.49 7.31
N ILE A 145 2.76 6.34 6.64
CA ILE A 145 4.03 5.92 6.08
C ILE A 145 3.95 6.01 4.57
N ASP A 146 4.83 6.79 3.99
CA ASP A 146 5.02 6.89 2.56
C ASP A 146 6.50 7.20 2.30
N TRP A 147 7.24 6.19 1.88
CA TRP A 147 8.69 6.31 1.68
C TRP A 147 9.07 7.11 0.44
N ARG A 148 8.10 7.42 -0.42
CA ARG A 148 8.32 8.19 -1.64
C ARG A 148 8.08 9.68 -1.44
N ASP A 149 6.86 10.04 -1.04
CA ASP A 149 6.39 11.43 -0.98
C ASP A 149 6.17 11.92 0.46
N GLY A 150 6.14 11.01 1.44
CA GLY A 150 6.04 11.35 2.85
C GLY A 150 7.35 11.92 3.40
N SER A 151 7.26 12.65 4.50
CA SER A 151 8.43 13.16 5.19
C SER A 151 9.02 12.10 6.10
N ASP A 152 10.31 12.24 6.39
CA ASP A 152 11.05 11.43 7.37
C ASP A 152 10.54 11.61 8.81
N GLY A 153 9.95 12.77 9.11
CA GLY A 153 9.45 13.14 10.43
C GLY A 153 7.94 13.02 10.60
N GLN A 154 7.29 12.24 9.78
CA GLN A 154 5.83 12.16 9.69
C GLN A 154 5.11 11.80 11.01
N TYR A 155 5.75 11.14 11.94
CA TYR A 155 5.19 10.86 13.26
C TYR A 155 5.45 11.96 14.28
N ALA A 156 6.30 12.91 13.97
CA ALA A 156 6.69 13.93 14.91
C ALA A 156 5.72 15.12 14.87
N VAL A 157 5.02 15.34 15.96
CA VAL A 157 4.19 16.54 16.16
C VAL A 157 4.94 17.62 16.93
N THR A 158 6.05 17.27 17.58
CA THR A 158 6.96 18.19 18.29
C THR A 158 8.41 17.87 17.93
N LYS A 159 9.31 18.85 18.15
CA LYS A 159 10.75 18.60 17.96
C LYS A 159 11.26 17.44 18.82
N ALA A 160 10.82 17.32 20.06
CA ALA A 160 11.22 16.23 20.94
C ALA A 160 10.75 14.85 20.42
N GLN A 161 9.54 14.77 19.87
CA GLN A 161 9.05 13.54 19.24
C GLN A 161 9.79 13.21 17.96
N HIS A 162 10.11 14.23 17.16
CA HIS A 162 10.94 14.08 15.97
C HIS A 162 12.33 13.51 16.33
N ASP A 163 13.01 14.10 17.30
CA ASP A 163 14.32 13.64 17.75
C ASP A 163 14.26 12.20 18.30
N LEU A 164 13.17 11.83 18.98
CA LEU A 164 12.96 10.47 19.47
C LEU A 164 12.72 9.46 18.33
N VAL A 165 11.94 9.84 17.33
CA VAL A 165 11.70 9.01 16.14
C VAL A 165 13.01 8.79 15.39
N HIS A 166 13.79 9.83 15.15
CA HIS A 166 15.08 9.73 14.47
C HIS A 166 16.12 8.92 15.25
N ALA A 167 16.09 8.96 16.59
CA ALA A 167 16.96 8.15 17.43
C ALA A 167 16.61 6.65 17.39
N LYS A 168 15.39 6.29 16.96
CA LYS A 168 14.88 4.91 16.90
C LYS A 168 14.37 4.56 15.50
N THR A 169 15.08 4.95 14.51
CA THR A 169 14.67 5.04 13.10
C THR A 169 14.04 3.78 12.52
N ASP A 170 14.64 2.65 12.75
CA ASP A 170 14.19 1.38 12.14
C ASP A 170 12.89 0.86 12.75
N ALA A 171 12.52 1.31 13.95
CA ALA A 171 11.32 0.85 14.65
C ALA A 171 10.02 1.49 14.13
N PHE A 172 10.10 2.61 13.41
CA PHE A 172 8.95 3.39 13.00
C PHE A 172 8.69 3.40 11.47
N GLY A 173 9.50 2.68 10.71
CA GLY A 173 9.34 2.60 9.27
C GLY A 173 9.60 3.92 8.52
N VAL A 174 10.40 4.80 9.08
CA VAL A 174 10.74 6.10 8.50
C VAL A 174 11.86 5.96 7.47
N ASN A 175 11.71 6.62 6.30
CA ASN A 175 12.75 6.65 5.27
C ASN A 175 13.86 7.64 5.64
N LEU A 176 14.94 7.15 6.23
CA LEU A 176 16.13 7.96 6.52
C LEU A 176 17.31 7.67 5.59
N TRP A 177 17.21 6.69 4.71
CA TRP A 177 18.28 6.35 3.76
C TRP A 177 18.18 7.16 2.46
N ASP A 178 16.97 7.65 2.14
CA ASP A 178 16.69 8.53 0.99
C ASP A 178 15.39 9.31 1.26
N PRO A 179 15.39 10.25 2.24
CA PRO A 179 14.18 10.96 2.66
C PRO A 179 13.67 11.91 1.58
N SER A 180 12.37 12.15 1.56
CA SER A 180 11.80 13.23 0.76
C SER A 180 12.02 14.57 1.46
N GLU A 181 12.01 15.66 0.69
CA GLU A 181 12.09 17.03 1.24
C GLU A 181 10.72 17.56 1.69
N ASN A 182 9.64 16.81 1.47
CA ASN A 182 8.29 17.23 1.81
C ASN A 182 8.07 17.25 3.31
N SER A 183 7.35 18.26 3.79
CA SER A 183 6.78 18.20 5.13
C SER A 183 5.63 17.21 5.19
N PHE A 184 5.35 16.66 6.38
CA PHE A 184 4.19 15.77 6.54
C PHE A 184 2.86 16.47 6.21
N ALA A 185 2.73 17.76 6.53
CA ALA A 185 1.55 18.57 6.20
C ALA A 185 1.38 18.70 4.67
N SER A 186 2.47 18.96 3.93
CA SER A 186 2.45 19.00 2.46
C SER A 186 2.03 17.65 1.88
N TYR A 187 2.65 16.56 2.33
CA TYR A 187 2.28 15.21 1.91
C TYR A 187 0.79 14.92 2.14
N LEU A 188 0.26 15.23 3.33
CA LEU A 188 -1.15 15.00 3.63
C LEU A 188 -2.07 15.79 2.69
N ASN A 189 -1.81 17.08 2.51
CA ASN A 189 -2.70 17.96 1.75
C ASN A 189 -2.60 17.76 0.23
N GLU A 190 -1.42 17.46 -0.28
CA GLU A 190 -1.15 17.39 -1.72
C GLU A 190 -1.25 15.95 -2.27
N LYS A 191 -1.11 14.94 -1.42
CA LYS A 191 -1.12 13.53 -1.82
C LYS A 191 -2.19 12.72 -1.10
N ALA A 192 -2.05 12.51 0.22
CA ALA A 192 -2.85 11.53 0.93
C ALA A 192 -4.35 11.88 0.92
N ILE A 193 -4.71 13.11 1.29
CA ILE A 193 -6.11 13.54 1.31
C ILE A 193 -6.76 13.53 -0.08
N PRO A 194 -6.12 14.08 -1.15
CA PRO A 194 -6.68 13.97 -2.50
C PRO A 194 -6.79 12.55 -3.06
N GLN A 195 -5.94 11.63 -2.61
CA GLN A 195 -5.99 10.23 -3.05
C GLN A 195 -7.11 9.42 -2.40
N VAL A 196 -7.62 9.82 -1.23
CA VAL A 196 -8.69 9.10 -0.51
C VAL A 196 -10.06 9.75 -0.62
N LYS A 197 -10.16 10.89 -1.27
CA LYS A 197 -11.42 11.57 -1.62
C LYS A 197 -11.99 11.08 -2.93
#